data_c711f27b3924fd899dfb6c69033cde28
#
_entry.id   c711f27b3924fd899dfb6c69033cde28
#
_cell.length_a   1.000
_cell.length_b   1.000
_cell.length_c   1.000
_cell.angle_alpha   90.00
_cell.angle_beta   90.00
_cell.angle_gamma   90.00
#
_symmetry.space_group_name_H-M   'P 1'
#
loop_
_entity.id
_entity.type
_entity.pdbx_description
1 polymer ?
#
loop_
_entity_poly.entity_id
_entity_poly.type
_entity_poly.pdbx_seq_one_letter_code
_entity_poly.pdbx_strand_id
1 'polypeptide(L)'
;MVDVSNQRVRQLSNDLVVLSARLVREVRRNHHDVPTATTRLLSLLDELGPSTVGAMAQADRCSQPTMTGHVNALVERGWVQRTPHPDDARSSVVSMTTAGRQMLISVRRRNAALVAERIDASGHTEEELATAVAVLTDVLHHD
;
A
#
# COMPACT_ATOMS: atom_id res chain seq x y z
N MET A 1 -5.52 3.13 -39.50
CA MET A 1 -4.16 3.54 -39.14
C MET A 1 -4.10 3.61 -37.61
N VAL A 2 -3.40 2.66 -36.98
CA VAL A 2 -3.25 2.68 -35.51
C VAL A 2 -2.37 3.88 -35.17
N ASP A 3 -2.90 4.78 -34.33
CA ASP A 3 -2.17 5.98 -33.92
C ASP A 3 -0.93 5.54 -33.11
N VAL A 4 0.25 5.74 -33.69
CA VAL A 4 1.56 5.37 -33.11
C VAL A 4 1.75 6.02 -31.73
N SER A 5 1.21 7.23 -31.51
CA SER A 5 1.22 7.93 -30.23
C SER A 5 0.45 7.13 -29.16
N ASN A 6 -0.73 6.64 -29.49
CA ASN A 6 -1.55 5.83 -28.59
C ASN A 6 -0.89 4.46 -28.25
N GLN A 7 -0.19 3.86 -29.22
CA GLN A 7 0.52 2.61 -28.98
C GLN A 7 1.71 2.81 -28.02
N ARG A 8 2.45 3.91 -28.17
CA ARG A 8 3.57 4.23 -27.27
C ARG A 8 3.09 4.50 -25.84
N VAL A 9 1.99 5.27 -25.69
CA VAL A 9 1.39 5.52 -24.36
C VAL A 9 0.96 4.22 -23.69
N ARG A 10 0.30 3.32 -24.42
CA ARG A 10 -0.10 2.01 -23.88
C ARG A 10 1.09 1.16 -23.44
N GLN A 11 2.17 1.16 -24.21
CA GLN A 11 3.39 0.44 -23.86
C GLN A 11 3.99 1.00 -22.55
N LEU A 12 4.18 2.31 -22.47
CA LEU A 12 4.70 2.96 -21.25
C LEU A 12 3.79 2.75 -20.04
N SER A 13 2.47 2.74 -20.23
CA SER A 13 1.51 2.45 -19.16
C SER A 13 1.65 1.03 -18.65
N ASN A 14 1.82 0.05 -19.55
CA ASN A 14 2.12 -1.32 -19.14
C ASN A 14 3.43 -1.41 -18.37
N ASP A 15 4.49 -0.78 -18.87
CA ASP A 15 5.80 -0.77 -18.21
C ASP A 15 5.71 -0.13 -16.81
N LEU A 16 4.95 0.95 -16.68
CA LEU A 16 4.69 1.61 -15.39
C LEU A 16 4.07 0.63 -14.38
N VAL A 17 3.04 -0.11 -14.77
CA VAL A 17 2.37 -1.10 -13.89
C VAL A 17 3.35 -2.21 -13.50
N VAL A 18 4.05 -2.79 -14.47
CA VAL A 18 4.99 -3.89 -14.24
C VAL A 18 6.14 -3.47 -13.34
N LEU A 19 6.74 -2.31 -13.61
CA LEU A 19 7.88 -1.79 -12.84
C LEU A 19 7.45 -1.35 -11.43
N SER A 20 6.28 -0.75 -11.27
CA SER A 20 5.73 -0.41 -9.95
C SER A 20 5.55 -1.66 -9.08
N ALA A 21 4.94 -2.71 -9.62
CA ALA A 21 4.78 -3.98 -8.91
C ALA A 21 6.13 -4.62 -8.55
N ARG A 22 7.11 -4.56 -9.46
CA ARG A 22 8.46 -5.04 -9.20
C ARG A 22 9.17 -4.24 -8.12
N LEU A 23 9.08 -2.91 -8.16
CA LEU A 23 9.66 -2.02 -7.15
C LEU A 23 9.10 -2.35 -5.76
N VAL A 24 7.79 -2.51 -5.63
CA VAL A 24 7.15 -2.88 -4.35
C VAL A 24 7.68 -4.21 -3.83
N ARG A 25 7.86 -5.22 -4.69
CA ARG A 25 8.45 -6.51 -4.27
C ARG A 25 9.90 -6.37 -3.82
N GLU A 26 10.69 -5.57 -4.52
CA GLU A 26 12.10 -5.33 -4.17
C GLU A 26 12.26 -4.66 -2.79
N VAL A 27 11.49 -3.61 -2.51
CA VAL A 27 11.56 -2.94 -1.21
C VAL A 27 11.07 -3.83 -0.07
N ARG A 28 10.09 -4.70 -0.33
CA ARG A 28 9.58 -5.65 0.67
C ARG A 28 10.60 -6.72 1.06
N ARG A 29 11.45 -7.15 0.15
CA ARG A 29 12.51 -8.15 0.43
C ARG A 29 13.52 -7.68 1.47
N ASN A 30 13.64 -6.39 1.70
CA ASN A 30 14.55 -5.82 2.70
C ASN A 30 13.94 -5.71 4.11
N HIS A 31 12.71 -6.18 4.29
CA HIS A 31 12.00 -6.18 5.58
C HIS A 31 11.81 -7.62 6.07
N HIS A 32 12.84 -8.19 6.66
CA HIS A 32 12.77 -9.56 7.22
C HIS A 32 12.09 -9.61 8.60
N ASP A 33 11.97 -8.47 9.26
CA ASP A 33 11.43 -8.31 10.62
C ASP A 33 9.90 -8.09 10.67
N VAL A 34 9.29 -7.75 9.52
CA VAL A 34 7.86 -7.48 9.42
C VAL A 34 7.24 -8.34 8.31
N PRO A 35 6.20 -9.15 8.62
CA PRO A 35 5.51 -9.91 7.58
C PRO A 35 4.93 -9.00 6.49
N THR A 36 5.04 -9.42 5.24
CA THR A 36 4.55 -8.66 4.07
C THR A 36 3.07 -8.31 4.18
N ALA A 37 2.25 -9.23 4.67
CA ALA A 37 0.82 -9.01 4.89
C ALA A 37 0.55 -7.86 5.88
N THR A 38 1.37 -7.73 6.91
CA THR A 38 1.25 -6.67 7.91
C THR A 38 1.36 -5.27 7.29
N THR A 39 2.43 -5.03 6.55
CA THR A 39 2.66 -3.71 5.92
C THR A 39 1.57 -3.39 4.91
N ARG A 40 1.15 -4.39 4.13
CA ARG A 40 0.08 -4.25 3.15
C ARG A 40 -1.25 -3.86 3.79
N LEU A 41 -1.61 -4.51 4.89
CA LEU A 41 -2.89 -4.25 5.58
C LEU A 41 -2.88 -2.94 6.37
N LEU A 42 -1.76 -2.56 6.97
CA LEU A 42 -1.64 -1.24 7.58
C LEU A 42 -1.73 -0.12 6.54
N SER A 43 -1.13 -0.30 5.36
CA SER A 43 -1.28 0.64 4.24
C SER A 43 -2.73 0.72 3.76
N LEU A 44 -3.43 -0.41 3.67
CA LEU A 44 -4.84 -0.45 3.29
C LEU A 44 -5.71 0.32 4.30
N LEU A 45 -5.49 0.14 5.61
CA LEU A 45 -6.20 0.89 6.64
C LEU A 45 -5.87 2.39 6.62
N ASP A 46 -4.65 2.76 6.26
CA ASP A 46 -4.26 4.16 6.10
C ASP A 46 -5.03 4.84 4.94
N GLU A 47 -5.28 4.11 3.86
CA GLU A 47 -6.05 4.59 2.71
C GLU A 47 -7.55 4.64 2.99
N LEU A 48 -8.12 3.59 3.56
CA LEU A 48 -9.56 3.47 3.80
C LEU A 48 -10.03 4.22 5.06
N GLY A 49 -9.14 4.41 6.03
CA GLY A 49 -9.53 4.78 7.39
C GLY A 49 -10.14 3.60 8.16
N PRO A 50 -10.75 3.84 9.33
CA PRO A 50 -11.42 2.80 10.11
C PRO A 50 -12.46 2.06 9.27
N SER A 51 -12.38 0.71 9.24
CA SER A 51 -13.16 -0.11 8.30
C SER A 51 -13.60 -1.41 8.95
N THR A 52 -14.70 -1.97 8.48
CA THR A 52 -15.11 -3.33 8.85
C THR A 52 -14.20 -4.38 8.20
N VAL A 53 -14.13 -5.58 8.78
CA VAL A 53 -13.40 -6.71 8.18
C VAL A 53 -13.92 -7.01 6.78
N GLY A 54 -15.24 -6.91 6.56
CA GLY A 54 -15.86 -7.12 5.24
C GLY A 54 -15.39 -6.10 4.20
N ALA A 55 -15.33 -4.82 4.57
CA ALA A 55 -14.84 -3.76 3.68
C ALA A 55 -13.35 -3.95 3.34
N MET A 56 -12.55 -4.33 4.33
CA MET A 56 -11.13 -4.64 4.11
C MET A 56 -10.93 -5.84 3.19
N ALA A 57 -11.71 -6.92 3.40
CA ALA A 57 -11.67 -8.11 2.55
C ALA A 57 -12.04 -7.80 1.11
N GLN A 58 -13.05 -6.98 0.89
CA GLN A 58 -13.46 -6.54 -0.44
C GLN A 58 -12.36 -5.72 -1.13
N ALA A 59 -11.79 -4.75 -0.43
CA ALA A 59 -10.72 -3.90 -0.97
C ALA A 59 -9.44 -4.70 -1.27
N ASP A 60 -9.10 -5.67 -0.44
CA ASP A 60 -7.93 -6.54 -0.61
C ASP A 60 -8.19 -7.73 -1.54
N ARG A 61 -9.42 -7.92 -2.01
CA ARG A 61 -9.86 -9.04 -2.85
C ARG A 61 -9.54 -10.41 -2.27
N CYS A 62 -9.73 -10.55 -0.97
CA CYS A 62 -9.60 -11.83 -0.28
C CYS A 62 -10.92 -12.22 0.40
N SER A 63 -10.99 -13.46 0.91
CA SER A 63 -12.14 -13.92 1.66
C SER A 63 -12.23 -13.25 3.02
N GLN A 64 -13.44 -13.13 3.56
CA GLN A 64 -13.65 -12.56 4.90
C GLN A 64 -12.96 -13.40 6.01
N PRO A 65 -12.99 -14.76 5.98
CA PRO A 65 -12.22 -15.56 6.93
C PRO A 65 -10.71 -15.32 6.86
N THR A 66 -10.15 -15.14 5.66
CA THR A 66 -8.73 -14.80 5.47
C THR A 66 -8.41 -13.45 6.09
N MET A 67 -9.23 -12.43 5.82
CA MET A 67 -9.05 -11.10 6.41
C MET A 67 -9.19 -11.12 7.92
N THR A 68 -10.14 -11.88 8.46
CA THR A 68 -10.29 -12.06 9.91
C THR A 68 -9.01 -12.61 10.56
N GLY A 69 -8.39 -13.61 9.95
CA GLY A 69 -7.10 -14.15 10.41
C GLY A 69 -5.99 -13.12 10.42
N HIS A 70 -5.88 -12.33 9.36
CA HIS A 70 -4.91 -11.24 9.27
C HIS A 70 -5.15 -10.15 10.32
N VAL A 71 -6.40 -9.72 10.50
CA VAL A 71 -6.75 -8.71 11.51
C VAL A 71 -6.44 -9.21 12.91
N ASN A 72 -6.75 -10.47 13.22
CA ASN A 72 -6.40 -11.06 14.52
C ASN A 72 -4.90 -11.00 14.80
N ALA A 73 -4.06 -11.33 13.81
CA ALA A 73 -2.62 -11.24 13.94
C ALA A 73 -2.13 -9.80 14.20
N LEU A 74 -2.76 -8.82 13.57
CA LEU A 74 -2.44 -7.41 13.81
C LEU A 74 -2.90 -6.93 15.20
N VAL A 75 -4.06 -7.41 15.69
CA VAL A 75 -4.56 -7.13 17.04
C VAL A 75 -3.61 -7.70 18.10
N GLU A 76 -3.15 -8.93 17.93
CA GLU A 76 -2.19 -9.58 18.85
C GLU A 76 -0.88 -8.79 18.96
N ARG A 77 -0.46 -8.15 17.89
CA ARG A 77 0.74 -7.29 17.87
C ARG A 77 0.48 -5.87 18.38
N GLY A 78 -0.77 -5.52 18.67
CA GLY A 78 -1.15 -4.18 19.13
C GLY A 78 -1.10 -3.11 18.05
N TRP A 79 -1.08 -3.48 16.76
CA TRP A 79 -1.00 -2.53 15.65
C TRP A 79 -2.37 -2.07 15.14
N VAL A 80 -3.41 -2.84 15.39
CA VAL A 80 -4.80 -2.45 15.16
C VAL A 80 -5.64 -2.80 16.37
N GLN A 81 -6.82 -2.18 16.45
CA GLN A 81 -7.83 -2.45 17.46
C GLN A 81 -9.19 -2.61 16.82
N ARG A 82 -10.08 -3.33 17.49
CA ARG A 82 -11.48 -3.47 17.12
C ARG A 82 -12.34 -2.67 18.07
N THR A 83 -13.28 -1.92 17.51
CA THR A 83 -14.33 -1.24 18.25
C THR A 83 -15.68 -1.66 17.71
N PRO A 84 -16.76 -1.66 18.53
CA PRO A 84 -18.11 -1.96 18.04
C PRO A 84 -18.50 -0.98 16.92
N HIS A 85 -19.18 -1.49 15.88
CA HIS A 85 -19.73 -0.64 14.84
C HIS A 85 -20.89 0.19 15.44
N PRO A 86 -20.96 1.52 15.17
CA PRO A 86 -21.97 2.38 15.79
C PRO A 86 -23.41 2.01 15.41
N ASP A 87 -23.61 1.43 14.21
CA ASP A 87 -24.95 1.12 13.68
C ASP A 87 -25.29 -0.37 13.70
N ASP A 88 -24.32 -1.25 13.96
CA ASP A 88 -24.51 -2.71 14.01
C ASP A 88 -23.58 -3.36 15.05
N ALA A 89 -24.15 -3.72 16.19
CA ALA A 89 -23.44 -4.38 17.29
C ALA A 89 -22.86 -5.77 16.94
N ARG A 90 -23.25 -6.36 15.79
CA ARG A 90 -22.74 -7.65 15.32
C ARG A 90 -21.42 -7.52 14.57
N SER A 91 -21.09 -6.34 14.10
CA SER A 91 -19.85 -6.05 13.39
C SER A 91 -18.90 -5.18 14.22
N SER A 92 -17.63 -5.21 13.87
CA SER A 92 -16.62 -4.37 14.47
C SER A 92 -15.91 -3.54 13.42
N VAL A 93 -15.45 -2.37 13.85
CA VAL A 93 -14.60 -1.50 13.06
C VAL A 93 -13.16 -1.72 13.48
N VAL A 94 -12.31 -1.97 12.49
CA VAL A 94 -10.86 -2.09 12.66
C VAL A 94 -10.22 -0.73 12.42
N SER A 95 -9.40 -0.30 13.35
CA SER A 95 -8.65 0.95 13.22
C SER A 95 -7.19 0.76 13.63
N MET A 96 -6.32 1.59 13.06
CA MET A 96 -4.90 1.57 13.36
C MET A 96 -4.65 2.19 14.74
N THR A 97 -3.83 1.52 15.56
CA THR A 97 -3.35 2.09 16.82
C THR A 97 -2.19 3.06 16.57
N THR A 98 -1.80 3.82 17.59
CA THR A 98 -0.58 4.64 17.54
C THR A 98 0.64 3.80 17.23
N ALA A 99 0.77 2.62 17.83
CA ALA A 99 1.86 1.68 17.56
C ALA A 99 1.85 1.18 16.10
N GLY A 100 0.67 0.87 15.55
CA GLY A 100 0.52 0.47 14.14
C GLY A 100 0.92 1.60 13.19
N ARG A 101 0.54 2.83 13.47
CA ARG A 101 0.93 4.00 12.69
C ARG A 101 2.44 4.23 12.72
N GLN A 102 3.05 4.11 13.88
CA GLN A 102 4.51 4.23 14.03
C GLN A 102 5.24 3.12 13.24
N MET A 103 4.72 1.89 13.28
CA MET A 103 5.25 0.78 12.48
C MET A 103 5.19 1.09 10.97
N LEU A 104 4.05 1.56 10.48
CA LEU A 104 3.87 1.91 9.08
C LEU A 104 4.83 3.04 8.65
N ILE A 105 4.96 4.09 9.46
CA ILE A 105 5.89 5.18 9.21
C ILE A 105 7.34 4.68 9.16
N SER A 106 7.72 3.81 10.09
CA SER A 106 9.07 3.21 10.12
C SER A 106 9.38 2.42 8.85
N VAL A 107 8.45 1.58 8.39
CA VAL A 107 8.61 0.80 7.16
C VAL A 107 8.69 1.73 5.94
N ARG A 108 7.81 2.72 5.84
CA ARG A 108 7.81 3.69 4.73
C ARG A 108 9.12 4.48 4.68
N ARG A 109 9.67 4.87 5.83
CA ARG A 109 10.97 5.56 5.90
C ARG A 109 12.12 4.69 5.40
N ARG A 110 12.15 3.41 5.79
CA ARG A 110 13.17 2.46 5.29
C ARG A 110 13.05 2.23 3.79
N ASN A 111 11.84 2.10 3.26
CA ASN A 111 11.59 1.98 1.82
C ASN A 111 12.07 3.22 1.07
N ALA A 112 11.75 4.42 1.59
CA ALA A 112 12.16 5.68 0.99
C ALA A 112 13.68 5.81 0.94
N ALA A 113 14.39 5.46 2.01
CA ALA A 113 15.85 5.50 2.04
C ALA A 113 16.48 4.59 0.98
N LEU A 114 16.00 3.34 0.87
CA LEU A 114 16.47 2.39 -0.14
C LEU A 114 16.24 2.89 -1.57
N VAL A 115 15.07 3.46 -1.85
CA VAL A 115 14.75 3.96 -3.18
C VAL A 115 15.56 5.22 -3.47
N ALA A 116 15.74 6.11 -2.51
CA ALA A 116 16.58 7.32 -2.66
C ALA A 116 18.02 6.99 -3.05
N GLU A 117 18.65 6.01 -2.38
CA GLU A 117 19.99 5.54 -2.73
C GLU A 117 20.06 5.04 -4.19
N ARG A 118 19.04 4.33 -4.65
CA ARG A 118 18.98 3.82 -6.03
C ARG A 118 18.76 4.94 -7.05
N ILE A 119 17.96 5.94 -6.72
CA ILE A 119 17.76 7.14 -7.57
C ILE A 119 19.07 7.89 -7.72
N ASP A 120 19.78 8.17 -6.62
CA ASP A 120 21.08 8.84 -6.65
C ASP A 120 22.10 8.07 -7.52
N ALA A 121 22.18 6.75 -7.31
CA ALA A 121 23.08 5.88 -8.07
C ALA A 121 22.73 5.81 -9.57
N SER A 122 21.48 6.02 -9.95
CA SER A 122 21.03 6.00 -11.35
C SER A 122 21.20 7.34 -12.08
N GLY A 123 21.57 8.40 -11.37
CA GLY A 123 21.79 9.74 -11.93
C GLY A 123 20.52 10.52 -12.27
N HIS A 124 19.37 10.07 -11.76
CA HIS A 124 18.12 10.82 -11.92
C HIS A 124 18.03 11.99 -10.96
N THR A 125 17.34 13.04 -11.37
CA THR A 125 17.15 14.26 -10.60
C THR A 125 15.93 14.19 -9.71
N GLU A 126 15.89 15.08 -8.70
CA GLU A 126 14.71 15.28 -7.85
C GLU A 126 13.47 15.66 -8.68
N GLU A 127 13.64 16.51 -9.71
CA GLU A 127 12.54 16.93 -10.60
C GLU A 127 11.94 15.75 -11.38
N GLU A 128 12.79 14.85 -11.90
CA GLU A 128 12.33 13.63 -12.58
C GLU A 128 11.56 12.73 -11.64
N LEU A 129 12.05 12.55 -10.40
CA LEU A 129 11.34 11.78 -9.37
C LEU A 129 10.01 12.42 -9.00
N ALA A 130 9.97 13.74 -8.81
CA ALA A 130 8.74 14.48 -8.52
C ALA A 130 7.71 14.32 -9.66
N THR A 131 8.14 14.35 -10.91
CA THR A 131 7.28 14.12 -12.08
C THR A 131 6.70 12.69 -12.05
N ALA A 132 7.51 11.68 -11.77
CA ALA A 132 7.06 10.29 -11.68
C ALA A 132 6.01 10.10 -10.58
N VAL A 133 6.23 10.71 -9.40
CA VAL A 133 5.29 10.69 -8.28
C VAL A 133 3.99 11.39 -8.64
N ALA A 134 4.06 12.56 -9.28
CA ALA A 134 2.87 13.31 -9.73
C ALA A 134 2.02 12.48 -10.70
N VAL A 135 2.64 11.86 -11.70
CA VAL A 135 1.94 11.00 -12.67
C VAL A 135 1.22 9.85 -11.98
N LEU A 136 1.88 9.16 -11.04
CA LEU A 136 1.25 8.06 -10.29
C LEU A 136 0.10 8.57 -9.42
N THR A 137 0.26 9.73 -8.80
CA THR A 137 -0.79 10.35 -7.99
C THR A 137 -2.02 10.66 -8.83
N ASP A 138 -1.85 11.30 -9.99
CA ASP A 138 -2.94 11.67 -10.87
C ASP A 138 -3.68 10.44 -11.42
N VAL A 139 -2.94 9.40 -11.83
CA VAL A 139 -3.52 8.15 -12.35
C VAL A 139 -4.34 7.42 -11.28
N LEU A 140 -3.91 7.44 -10.01
CA LEU A 140 -4.60 6.75 -8.91
C LEU A 140 -5.83 7.52 -8.37
N HIS A 141 -5.89 8.83 -8.57
CA HIS A 141 -7.01 9.69 -8.15
C HIS A 141 -7.97 10.05 -9.28
N HIS A 142 -7.82 9.42 -10.45
CA HIS A 142 -8.72 9.60 -11.57
C HIS A 142 -9.93 8.66 -11.40
N ASP A 143 -11.05 9.22 -10.93
CA ASP A 143 -12.37 8.57 -10.87
C ASP A 143 -13.04 8.55 -12.26
#